data_914ff52fd4c875929e31c5bc73c165d1
#
_entry.id   914ff52fd4c875929e31c5bc73c165d1
#
_cell.length_a   1.000
_cell.length_b   1.000
_cell.length_c   1.000
_cell.angle_alpha   90.00
_cell.angle_beta   90.00
_cell.angle_gamma   90.00
#
_symmetry.space_group_name_H-M   'P 1'
#
loop_
_entity.id
_entity.type
_entity.pdbx_description
1 polymer ?
#
loop_
_entity_poly.entity_id
_entity_poly.type
_entity_poly.pdbx_seq_one_letter_code
_entity_poly.pdbx_strand_id
1 'polypeptide(L)'
;PAAGRGRDMSGAQAFGAPLHVAGPEGPWEEVCDRFESVGRAVVHTTWGEWLTAALLDPELRALLGRDRPRYRQSPAAAGRLAFAVSRVVMKHTAAAVLGTAPAALDIAYLPGGQPALRGFGGELWLSLAHTEELIVVAVSRGGPVGVDAEAVTRRVSFEALHGQVCTPQEAELLAALPEDRRAARFLRLWTLKEAYTKALGQGMRRGFATVGFRWDGDGRAVLADDSPAARAWSFTTCLVRDRYLVSEACRDTARDTARDTARGRGQGTGHVAGQAAGQVEDRLRDDPGPLAATGLPPAQTVRS
;
A
#
# COMPACT_ATOMS: atom_id res chain seq x y z
N PRO A 1 42.04 3.06 2.29
CA PRO A 1 41.00 3.38 3.27
C PRO A 1 39.64 3.10 2.64
N ALA A 2 39.03 1.99 3.06
CA ALA A 2 37.74 1.55 2.59
C ALA A 2 36.64 2.40 3.26
N ALA A 3 35.88 3.10 2.44
CA ALA A 3 34.67 3.79 2.86
C ALA A 3 33.63 2.76 3.31
N GLY A 4 33.28 2.79 4.60
CA GLY A 4 32.23 1.98 5.17
C GLY A 4 30.88 2.29 4.55
N ARG A 5 30.33 1.35 3.80
CA ARG A 5 28.93 1.37 3.38
C ARG A 5 28.08 1.11 4.62
N GLY A 6 27.44 2.16 5.12
CA GLY A 6 26.54 2.09 6.26
C GLY A 6 25.40 1.13 5.98
N ARG A 7 25.36 0.04 6.72
CA ARG A 7 24.20 -0.83 6.86
C ARG A 7 23.16 -0.14 7.75
N ASP A 8 22.21 0.56 7.14
CA ASP A 8 21.01 1.01 7.84
C ASP A 8 19.76 0.35 7.22
N MET A 9 19.72 -0.99 7.25
CA MET A 9 18.63 -1.83 6.70
C MET A 9 18.16 -2.92 7.67
N SER A 10 18.32 -2.75 8.99
CA SER A 10 17.98 -3.82 9.94
C SER A 10 16.49 -3.96 10.28
N GLY A 11 15.61 -3.07 9.79
CA GLY A 11 14.17 -3.10 10.09
C GLY A 11 13.30 -3.98 9.16
N ALA A 12 13.85 -4.47 8.05
CA ALA A 12 13.08 -5.21 7.04
C ALA A 12 12.80 -6.68 7.38
N GLN A 13 13.39 -7.21 8.46
CA GLN A 13 13.33 -8.66 8.75
C GLN A 13 12.06 -9.15 9.45
N ALA A 14 11.22 -8.28 10.03
CA ALA A 14 10.05 -8.72 10.79
C ALA A 14 8.87 -9.19 9.90
N PHE A 15 8.80 -8.75 8.63
CA PHE A 15 7.65 -9.02 7.75
C PHE A 15 8.03 -9.54 6.35
N GLY A 16 9.30 -9.70 6.06
CA GLY A 16 9.84 -10.09 4.76
C GLY A 16 9.78 -8.97 3.71
N ALA A 17 10.70 -9.00 2.73
CA ALA A 17 10.66 -8.10 1.59
C ALA A 17 9.45 -8.44 0.68
N PRO A 18 8.91 -7.48 -0.11
CA PRO A 18 7.93 -7.76 -1.13
C PRO A 18 8.41 -8.86 -2.10
N LEU A 19 7.52 -9.78 -2.44
CA LEU A 19 7.82 -10.89 -3.34
C LEU A 19 7.75 -10.43 -4.79
N HIS A 20 8.74 -10.81 -5.59
CA HIS A 20 8.74 -10.51 -7.02
C HIS A 20 7.88 -11.53 -7.78
N VAL A 21 6.89 -11.05 -8.53
CA VAL A 21 6.00 -11.85 -9.36
C VAL A 21 6.11 -11.40 -10.81
N ALA A 22 6.93 -12.09 -11.59
CA ALA A 22 7.27 -11.70 -12.95
C ALA A 22 6.15 -11.95 -13.98
N GLY A 23 5.10 -12.69 -13.64
CA GLY A 23 4.01 -13.02 -14.55
C GLY A 23 2.90 -13.85 -13.88
N PRO A 24 1.89 -14.28 -14.66
CA PRO A 24 0.77 -15.07 -14.16
C PRO A 24 1.16 -16.40 -13.50
N GLU A 25 2.32 -16.94 -13.86
CA GLU A 25 2.81 -18.22 -13.33
C GLU A 25 3.34 -18.10 -11.88
N GLY A 26 3.48 -16.93 -11.36
CA GLY A 26 3.84 -16.74 -9.96
C GLY A 26 5.28 -16.26 -9.72
N PRO A 27 5.76 -16.52 -8.50
CA PRO A 27 5.62 -17.66 -7.55
C PRO A 27 4.44 -17.53 -6.56
N TRP A 28 3.29 -18.08 -6.90
CA TRP A 28 2.09 -17.95 -6.06
C TRP A 28 2.14 -18.79 -4.79
N GLU A 29 2.81 -19.94 -4.82
CA GLU A 29 2.98 -20.78 -3.63
C GLU A 29 3.68 -19.96 -2.51
N GLU A 30 4.78 -19.27 -2.82
CA GLU A 30 5.49 -18.44 -1.84
C GLU A 30 4.61 -17.29 -1.31
N VAL A 31 3.76 -16.70 -2.18
CA VAL A 31 2.81 -15.66 -1.79
C VAL A 31 1.76 -16.21 -0.83
N CYS A 32 1.21 -17.40 -1.12
CA CYS A 32 0.23 -18.08 -0.28
C CYS A 32 0.85 -18.48 1.07
N ASP A 33 2.02 -19.09 1.09
CA ASP A 33 2.74 -19.48 2.31
C ASP A 33 2.96 -18.28 3.23
N ARG A 34 3.37 -17.14 2.64
CA ARG A 34 3.53 -15.90 3.40
C ARG A 34 2.20 -15.38 3.93
N PHE A 35 1.18 -15.38 3.10
CA PHE A 35 -0.16 -14.95 3.50
C PHE A 35 -0.73 -15.83 4.63
N GLU A 36 -0.53 -17.14 4.55
CA GLU A 36 -0.97 -18.06 5.60
C GLU A 36 -0.19 -17.88 6.91
N SER A 37 1.12 -17.71 6.83
CA SER A 37 1.99 -17.61 8.01
C SER A 37 1.82 -16.32 8.78
N VAL A 38 1.66 -15.17 8.09
CA VAL A 38 1.63 -13.84 8.72
C VAL A 38 0.34 -13.07 8.50
N GLY A 39 -0.65 -13.65 7.80
CA GLY A 39 -1.95 -13.03 7.53
C GLY A 39 -1.93 -11.98 6.43
N ARG A 40 -0.78 -11.78 5.75
CA ARG A 40 -0.64 -10.80 4.67
C ARG A 40 0.51 -11.14 3.73
N ALA A 41 0.45 -10.60 2.51
CA ALA A 41 1.53 -10.65 1.55
C ALA A 41 1.63 -9.33 0.76
N VAL A 42 2.84 -8.97 0.38
CA VAL A 42 3.12 -7.86 -0.53
C VAL A 42 3.89 -8.40 -1.71
N VAL A 43 3.39 -8.12 -2.91
CA VAL A 43 4.05 -8.49 -4.16
C VAL A 43 4.45 -7.25 -4.94
N HIS A 44 5.50 -7.39 -5.74
CA HIS A 44 5.91 -6.35 -6.68
C HIS A 44 6.22 -6.94 -8.05
N THR A 45 6.05 -6.12 -9.08
CA THR A 45 6.39 -6.43 -10.46
C THR A 45 6.57 -5.13 -11.24
N THR A 46 6.89 -5.24 -12.54
CA THR A 46 6.77 -4.11 -13.47
C THR A 46 5.62 -4.36 -14.45
N TRP A 47 5.00 -3.29 -14.93
CA TRP A 47 3.96 -3.46 -15.94
C TRP A 47 4.50 -4.07 -17.24
N GLY A 48 5.82 -3.89 -17.54
CA GLY A 48 6.46 -4.50 -18.70
C GLY A 48 6.56 -6.02 -18.60
N GLU A 49 6.82 -6.57 -17.42
CA GLU A 49 6.91 -8.03 -17.20
C GLU A 49 5.56 -8.73 -17.46
N TRP A 50 4.46 -8.08 -17.17
CA TRP A 50 3.10 -8.63 -17.34
C TRP A 50 2.44 -8.24 -18.66
N LEU A 51 3.04 -7.33 -19.44
CA LEU A 51 2.39 -6.73 -20.59
C LEU A 51 1.91 -7.76 -21.61
N THR A 52 2.79 -8.69 -22.01
CA THR A 52 2.47 -9.70 -23.00
C THR A 52 1.37 -10.64 -22.50
N ALA A 53 1.48 -11.12 -21.26
CA ALA A 53 0.46 -11.97 -20.65
C ALA A 53 -0.89 -11.27 -20.57
N ALA A 54 -0.92 -10.01 -20.11
CA ALA A 54 -2.15 -9.25 -19.99
C ALA A 54 -2.81 -8.94 -21.34
N LEU A 55 -2.03 -8.62 -22.38
CA LEU A 55 -2.56 -8.29 -23.70
C LEU A 55 -3.06 -9.53 -24.48
N LEU A 56 -2.41 -10.67 -24.28
CA LEU A 56 -2.79 -11.92 -24.94
C LEU A 56 -3.86 -12.71 -24.18
N ASP A 57 -4.19 -12.29 -22.96
CA ASP A 57 -5.21 -12.95 -22.16
C ASP A 57 -6.60 -12.79 -22.81
N PRO A 58 -7.25 -13.89 -23.22
CA PRO A 58 -8.59 -13.84 -23.81
C PRO A 58 -9.63 -13.30 -22.82
N GLU A 59 -9.37 -13.40 -21.54
CA GLU A 59 -10.23 -12.94 -20.46
C GLU A 59 -9.93 -11.51 -19.99
N LEU A 60 -9.01 -10.77 -20.65
CA LEU A 60 -8.65 -9.41 -20.24
C LEU A 60 -9.87 -8.51 -20.01
N ARG A 61 -10.94 -8.69 -20.79
CA ARG A 61 -12.19 -7.93 -20.61
C ARG A 61 -12.88 -8.26 -19.29
N ALA A 62 -12.89 -9.54 -18.89
CA ALA A 62 -13.42 -10.01 -17.63
C ALA A 62 -12.52 -9.58 -16.48
N LEU A 63 -11.21 -9.65 -16.67
CA LEU A 63 -10.22 -9.18 -15.69
C LEU A 63 -10.34 -7.68 -15.42
N LEU A 64 -10.58 -6.85 -16.42
CA LEU A 64 -10.82 -5.42 -16.22
C LEU A 64 -12.19 -5.13 -15.59
N GLY A 65 -13.20 -5.97 -15.85
CA GLY A 65 -14.52 -5.84 -15.23
C GLY A 65 -15.08 -4.42 -15.33
N ARG A 66 -15.46 -3.86 -14.19
CA ARG A 66 -16.00 -2.50 -14.06
C ARG A 66 -14.98 -1.38 -14.24
N ASP A 67 -13.69 -1.68 -14.22
CA ASP A 67 -12.62 -0.73 -14.52
C ASP A 67 -12.44 -0.46 -16.03
N ARG A 68 -13.13 -1.22 -16.88
CA ARG A 68 -13.04 -1.06 -18.35
C ARG A 68 -13.36 0.35 -18.88
N PRO A 69 -14.35 1.09 -18.39
CA PRO A 69 -14.57 2.49 -18.79
C PRO A 69 -13.35 3.37 -18.50
N ARG A 70 -12.73 3.23 -17.33
CA ARG A 70 -11.53 4.01 -16.95
C ARG A 70 -10.33 3.68 -17.82
N TYR A 71 -10.12 2.39 -18.11
CA TYR A 71 -9.11 1.96 -19.07
C TYR A 71 -9.28 2.67 -20.43
N ARG A 72 -10.50 2.81 -20.91
CA ARG A 72 -10.79 3.47 -22.19
C ARG A 72 -10.61 4.99 -22.14
N GLN A 73 -10.85 5.61 -20.99
CA GLN A 73 -10.77 7.06 -20.80
C GLN A 73 -9.32 7.57 -20.63
N SER A 74 -8.38 6.71 -20.31
CA SER A 74 -6.98 7.13 -20.15
C SER A 74 -6.40 7.59 -21.49
N PRO A 75 -5.91 8.85 -21.61
CA PRO A 75 -5.53 9.42 -22.91
C PRO A 75 -4.26 8.79 -23.49
N ALA A 76 -3.28 8.46 -22.63
CA ALA A 76 -1.99 7.92 -23.05
C ALA A 76 -2.04 6.39 -23.17
N ALA A 77 -1.52 5.83 -24.26
CA ALA A 77 -1.47 4.38 -24.46
C ALA A 77 -0.68 3.65 -23.36
N ALA A 78 0.50 4.16 -23.01
CA ALA A 78 1.31 3.60 -21.92
C ALA A 78 0.58 3.62 -20.57
N GLY A 79 -0.14 4.70 -20.26
CA GLY A 79 -0.95 4.80 -19.04
C GLY A 79 -2.10 3.80 -19.02
N ARG A 80 -2.75 3.55 -20.17
CA ARG A 80 -3.79 2.51 -20.29
C ARG A 80 -3.23 1.12 -20.02
N LEU A 81 -2.06 0.82 -20.58
CA LEU A 81 -1.42 -0.47 -20.42
C LEU A 81 -1.00 -0.70 -18.96
N ALA A 82 -0.31 0.27 -18.36
CA ALA A 82 0.07 0.22 -16.94
C ALA A 82 -1.16 0.06 -16.03
N PHE A 83 -2.25 0.79 -16.33
CA PHE A 83 -3.52 0.65 -15.62
C PHE A 83 -4.08 -0.77 -15.75
N ALA A 84 -4.19 -1.32 -16.96
CA ALA A 84 -4.71 -2.66 -17.18
C ALA A 84 -3.89 -3.72 -16.43
N VAL A 85 -2.56 -3.67 -16.60
CA VAL A 85 -1.65 -4.60 -15.93
C VAL A 85 -1.79 -4.51 -14.41
N SER A 86 -1.89 -3.32 -13.84
CA SER A 86 -2.04 -3.17 -12.38
C SER A 86 -3.32 -3.86 -11.85
N ARG A 87 -4.42 -3.86 -12.62
CA ARG A 87 -5.66 -4.57 -12.27
C ARG A 87 -5.53 -6.08 -12.40
N VAL A 88 -4.86 -6.53 -13.46
CA VAL A 88 -4.55 -7.95 -13.68
C VAL A 88 -3.70 -8.48 -12.53
N VAL A 89 -2.59 -7.82 -12.21
CA VAL A 89 -1.70 -8.20 -11.09
C VAL A 89 -2.46 -8.24 -9.76
N MET A 90 -3.29 -7.23 -9.48
CA MET A 90 -4.08 -7.19 -8.24
C MET A 90 -5.06 -8.36 -8.15
N LYS A 91 -5.76 -8.70 -9.25
CA LYS A 91 -6.68 -9.83 -9.28
C LYS A 91 -5.95 -11.18 -9.15
N HIS A 92 -4.81 -11.35 -9.82
CA HIS A 92 -4.01 -12.57 -9.65
C HIS A 92 -3.51 -12.73 -8.21
N THR A 93 -3.03 -11.65 -7.59
CA THR A 93 -2.59 -11.69 -6.19
C THR A 93 -3.72 -12.06 -5.24
N ALA A 94 -4.89 -11.43 -5.40
CA ALA A 94 -6.06 -11.73 -4.57
C ALA A 94 -6.57 -13.16 -4.82
N ALA A 95 -6.61 -13.59 -6.08
CA ALA A 95 -7.07 -14.93 -6.47
C ALA A 95 -6.19 -16.04 -5.90
N ALA A 96 -4.87 -15.84 -5.91
CA ALA A 96 -3.92 -16.80 -5.34
C ALA A 96 -4.21 -17.06 -3.86
N VAL A 97 -4.37 -16.01 -3.05
CA VAL A 97 -4.60 -16.16 -1.60
C VAL A 97 -6.03 -16.59 -1.25
N LEU A 98 -6.99 -16.44 -2.19
CA LEU A 98 -8.37 -16.89 -2.02
C LEU A 98 -8.64 -18.28 -2.64
N GLY A 99 -7.67 -18.86 -3.34
CA GLY A 99 -7.83 -20.14 -4.02
C GLY A 99 -8.88 -20.12 -5.14
N THR A 100 -9.00 -19.00 -5.88
CA THR A 100 -10.01 -18.82 -6.93
C THR A 100 -9.40 -18.34 -8.25
N ALA A 101 -10.19 -18.29 -9.31
CA ALA A 101 -9.74 -17.74 -10.59
C ALA A 101 -9.74 -16.20 -10.58
N PRO A 102 -8.73 -15.52 -11.14
CA PRO A 102 -8.69 -14.05 -11.20
C PRO A 102 -9.90 -13.42 -11.87
N ALA A 103 -10.46 -14.05 -12.92
CA ALA A 103 -11.64 -13.58 -13.63
C ALA A 103 -12.94 -13.65 -12.80
N ALA A 104 -12.99 -14.50 -11.76
CA ALA A 104 -14.12 -14.61 -10.85
C ALA A 104 -14.21 -13.45 -9.85
N LEU A 105 -13.14 -12.67 -9.69
CA LEU A 105 -13.11 -11.55 -8.75
C LEU A 105 -13.68 -10.28 -9.37
N ASP A 106 -14.50 -9.57 -8.61
CA ASP A 106 -15.04 -8.24 -8.99
C ASP A 106 -14.46 -7.17 -8.05
N ILE A 107 -13.62 -6.30 -8.60
CA ILE A 107 -13.01 -5.21 -7.86
C ILE A 107 -13.99 -4.03 -7.82
N ALA A 108 -14.21 -3.52 -6.65
CA ALA A 108 -14.91 -2.28 -6.37
C ALA A 108 -14.04 -1.34 -5.54
N TYR A 109 -14.55 -0.18 -5.19
CA TYR A 109 -13.79 0.81 -4.45
C TYR A 109 -14.60 1.36 -3.28
N LEU A 110 -13.95 1.51 -2.14
CA LEU A 110 -14.49 2.23 -1.00
C LEU A 110 -14.47 3.76 -1.27
N PRO A 111 -15.25 4.55 -0.52
CA PRO A 111 -15.33 6.00 -0.74
C PRO A 111 -14.01 6.78 -0.73
N GLY A 112 -12.94 6.21 -0.23
CA GLY A 112 -11.58 6.76 -0.23
C GLY A 112 -10.71 6.31 -1.42
N GLY A 113 -11.29 5.52 -2.35
CA GLY A 113 -10.57 4.96 -3.50
C GLY A 113 -9.79 3.68 -3.20
N GLN A 114 -9.90 3.14 -1.98
CA GLN A 114 -9.29 1.87 -1.62
C GLN A 114 -9.98 0.73 -2.37
N PRO A 115 -9.23 -0.16 -3.06
CA PRO A 115 -9.82 -1.33 -3.71
C PRO A 115 -10.37 -2.33 -2.68
N ALA A 116 -11.46 -2.97 -3.05
CA ALA A 116 -12.10 -4.04 -2.28
C ALA A 116 -12.71 -5.07 -3.24
N LEU A 117 -12.97 -6.28 -2.76
CA LEU A 117 -13.63 -7.31 -3.53
C LEU A 117 -15.11 -7.38 -3.15
N ARG A 118 -16.00 -7.41 -4.16
CA ARG A 118 -17.42 -7.67 -3.95
C ARG A 118 -17.64 -9.11 -3.52
N GLY A 119 -18.57 -9.32 -2.61
CA GLY A 119 -18.90 -10.66 -2.11
C GLY A 119 -17.94 -11.19 -1.03
N PHE A 120 -16.86 -10.45 -0.71
CA PHE A 120 -15.87 -10.87 0.29
C PHE A 120 -15.86 -10.00 1.55
N GLY A 121 -16.77 -9.06 1.69
CA GLY A 121 -17.22 -8.37 2.89
C GLY A 121 -16.18 -7.97 3.95
N GLY A 122 -14.94 -7.68 3.57
CA GLY A 122 -13.85 -7.37 4.52
C GLY A 122 -12.98 -8.57 4.91
N GLU A 123 -13.17 -9.72 4.30
CA GLU A 123 -12.32 -10.90 4.51
C GLU A 123 -10.91 -10.71 3.94
N LEU A 124 -10.79 -9.89 2.89
CA LEU A 124 -9.52 -9.54 2.26
C LEU A 124 -9.40 -8.05 2.03
N TRP A 125 -8.41 -7.45 2.64
CA TRP A 125 -8.01 -6.06 2.40
C TRP A 125 -7.00 -5.99 1.27
N LEU A 126 -7.16 -4.99 0.41
CA LEU A 126 -6.32 -4.78 -0.77
C LEU A 126 -5.72 -3.38 -0.75
N SER A 127 -4.51 -3.26 -1.24
CA SER A 127 -3.89 -1.97 -1.57
C SER A 127 -3.03 -2.09 -2.81
N LEU A 128 -3.00 -1.01 -3.59
CA LEU A 128 -2.23 -0.91 -4.82
C LEU A 128 -1.42 0.39 -4.81
N ALA A 129 -0.15 0.29 -5.18
CA ALA A 129 0.69 1.42 -5.53
C ALA A 129 1.37 1.16 -6.88
N HIS A 130 1.66 2.23 -7.59
CA HIS A 130 2.47 2.17 -8.81
C HIS A 130 3.26 3.47 -8.97
N THR A 131 4.49 3.36 -9.41
CA THR A 131 5.36 4.49 -9.75
C THR A 131 6.25 4.09 -10.91
N GLU A 132 6.36 4.95 -11.93
CA GLU A 132 7.07 4.63 -13.17
C GLU A 132 6.61 3.27 -13.75
N GLU A 133 7.48 2.27 -13.74
CA GLU A 133 7.17 0.92 -14.19
C GLU A 133 6.74 -0.04 -13.07
N LEU A 134 7.02 0.30 -11.80
CA LEU A 134 6.75 -0.56 -10.67
C LEU A 134 5.26 -0.62 -10.34
N ILE A 135 4.78 -1.82 -10.05
CA ILE A 135 3.46 -2.10 -9.46
C ILE A 135 3.70 -2.85 -8.16
N VAL A 136 3.03 -2.42 -7.09
CA VAL A 136 3.05 -3.07 -5.78
C VAL A 136 1.63 -3.35 -5.35
N VAL A 137 1.35 -4.58 -4.96
CA VAL A 137 0.04 -5.00 -4.42
C VAL A 137 0.24 -5.60 -3.05
N ALA A 138 -0.57 -5.16 -2.09
CA ALA A 138 -0.65 -5.77 -0.78
C ALA A 138 -2.02 -6.40 -0.57
N VAL A 139 -2.03 -7.56 0.08
CA VAL A 139 -3.22 -8.28 0.53
C VAL A 139 -3.11 -8.61 2.02
N SER A 140 -4.21 -8.50 2.77
CA SER A 140 -4.25 -8.81 4.20
C SER A 140 -5.61 -9.35 4.61
N ARG A 141 -5.63 -10.39 5.49
CA ARG A 141 -6.83 -10.89 6.16
C ARG A 141 -6.97 -10.37 7.61
N GLY A 142 -5.86 -9.91 8.18
CA GLY A 142 -5.81 -9.48 9.58
C GLY A 142 -6.30 -8.05 9.83
N GLY A 143 -6.59 -7.27 8.77
CA GLY A 143 -7.02 -5.89 8.91
C GLY A 143 -6.55 -4.99 7.76
N PRO A 144 -6.83 -3.69 7.85
CA PRO A 144 -6.47 -2.72 6.84
C PRO A 144 -4.99 -2.75 6.49
N VAL A 145 -4.70 -2.72 5.19
CA VAL A 145 -3.35 -2.65 4.63
C VAL A 145 -3.26 -1.54 3.59
N GLY A 146 -2.11 -0.88 3.56
CA GLY A 146 -1.80 0.13 2.55
C GLY A 146 -0.35 0.02 2.11
N VAL A 147 -0.10 0.22 0.83
CA VAL A 147 1.24 0.30 0.26
C VAL A 147 1.40 1.57 -0.53
N ASP A 148 2.60 2.11 -0.50
CA ASP A 148 3.02 3.20 -1.37
C ASP A 148 4.43 2.96 -1.89
N ALA A 149 4.73 3.51 -3.08
CA ALA A 149 6.00 3.31 -3.76
C ALA A 149 6.43 4.58 -4.50
N GLU A 150 7.70 4.94 -4.35
CA GLU A 150 8.29 6.09 -5.04
C GLU A 150 9.71 5.77 -5.54
N ALA A 151 10.08 6.32 -6.70
CA ALA A 151 11.46 6.22 -7.17
C ALA A 151 12.40 7.01 -6.24
N VAL A 152 13.52 6.42 -5.83
CA VAL A 152 14.51 7.11 -4.96
C VAL A 152 15.14 8.34 -5.63
N THR A 153 15.09 8.40 -6.96
CA THR A 153 15.54 9.54 -7.75
C THR A 153 14.53 10.68 -7.81
N ARG A 154 13.31 10.47 -7.28
CA ARG A 154 12.28 11.49 -7.26
C ARG A 154 12.73 12.67 -6.43
N ARG A 155 12.83 13.83 -7.07
CA ARG A 155 13.16 15.07 -6.38
C ARG A 155 11.89 15.66 -5.76
N VAL A 156 11.92 15.79 -4.45
CA VAL A 156 10.84 16.38 -3.66
C VAL A 156 11.41 17.58 -2.91
N SER A 157 10.86 18.76 -3.14
CA SER A 157 11.26 19.93 -2.36
C SER A 157 10.68 19.85 -0.96
N PHE A 158 11.54 19.67 0.03
CA PHE A 158 11.16 19.75 1.43
C PHE A 158 10.61 21.14 1.76
N GLU A 159 11.25 22.19 1.28
CA GLU A 159 10.89 23.59 1.53
C GLU A 159 9.49 23.91 1.04
N ALA A 160 9.08 23.35 -0.09
CA ALA A 160 7.75 23.59 -0.67
C ALA A 160 6.64 22.76 0.00
N LEU A 161 6.95 21.58 0.54
CA LEU A 161 5.93 20.59 0.91
C LEU A 161 5.91 20.22 2.41
N HIS A 162 6.93 20.58 3.21
CA HIS A 162 6.98 20.18 4.61
C HIS A 162 5.75 20.62 5.40
N GLY A 163 5.22 21.82 5.15
CA GLY A 163 4.02 22.32 5.84
C GLY A 163 2.74 21.52 5.55
N GLN A 164 2.69 20.79 4.44
CA GLN A 164 1.54 19.93 4.08
C GLN A 164 1.73 18.48 4.52
N VAL A 165 2.99 18.04 4.64
CA VAL A 165 3.36 16.66 4.86
C VAL A 165 3.75 16.39 6.30
N CYS A 166 4.55 17.27 6.90
CA CYS A 166 5.16 17.06 8.20
C CYS A 166 4.33 17.64 9.33
N THR A 167 4.31 16.96 10.47
CA THR A 167 4.00 17.63 11.72
C THR A 167 5.10 18.65 12.06
N PRO A 168 4.87 19.65 12.93
CA PRO A 168 5.92 20.59 13.33
C PRO A 168 7.20 19.90 13.83
N GLN A 169 7.05 18.87 14.64
CA GLN A 169 8.18 18.09 15.16
C GLN A 169 8.96 17.36 14.07
N GLU A 170 8.28 16.73 13.10
CA GLU A 170 8.94 16.07 11.98
C GLU A 170 9.68 17.10 11.09
N ALA A 171 9.09 18.28 10.88
CA ALA A 171 9.71 19.34 10.09
C ALA A 171 11.00 19.85 10.75
N GLU A 172 11.00 20.06 12.06
CA GLU A 172 12.19 20.46 12.83
C GLU A 172 13.30 19.40 12.73
N LEU A 173 12.96 18.11 12.96
CA LEU A 173 13.91 17.01 12.86
C LEU A 173 14.52 16.88 11.45
N LEU A 174 13.71 17.05 10.41
CA LEU A 174 14.16 16.98 9.02
C LEU A 174 15.00 18.20 8.66
N ALA A 175 14.62 19.41 9.09
CA ALA A 175 15.37 20.63 8.83
C ALA A 175 16.80 20.59 9.41
N ALA A 176 17.00 19.88 10.51
CA ALA A 176 18.31 19.68 11.12
C ALA A 176 19.25 18.74 10.36
N LEU A 177 18.75 18.01 9.35
CA LEU A 177 19.56 17.08 8.55
C LEU A 177 20.27 17.80 7.39
N PRO A 178 21.45 17.32 6.97
CA PRO A 178 22.05 17.69 5.69
C PRO A 178 21.07 17.43 4.53
N GLU A 179 21.16 18.25 3.48
CA GLU A 179 20.19 18.28 2.37
C GLU A 179 19.97 16.91 1.72
N ASP A 180 21.05 16.17 1.43
CA ASP A 180 21.02 14.82 0.84
C ASP A 180 20.25 13.82 1.73
N ARG A 181 20.50 13.84 3.03
CA ARG A 181 19.81 12.99 4.00
C ARG A 181 18.37 13.45 4.23
N ARG A 182 18.13 14.77 4.22
CA ARG A 182 16.80 15.34 4.37
C ARG A 182 15.87 14.88 3.26
N ALA A 183 16.31 14.94 1.99
CA ALA A 183 15.51 14.52 0.84
C ALA A 183 15.11 13.04 0.94
N ALA A 184 16.06 12.15 1.22
CA ALA A 184 15.80 10.72 1.37
C ALA A 184 14.87 10.42 2.56
N ARG A 185 15.05 11.10 3.69
CA ARG A 185 14.23 10.92 4.89
C ARG A 185 12.82 11.47 4.69
N PHE A 186 12.69 12.58 3.99
CA PHE A 186 11.40 13.19 3.64
C PHE A 186 10.60 12.29 2.68
N LEU A 187 11.26 11.72 1.65
CA LEU A 187 10.63 10.76 0.75
C LEU A 187 10.12 9.52 1.50
N ARG A 188 10.92 8.99 2.43
CA ARG A 188 10.51 7.87 3.29
C ARG A 188 9.30 8.23 4.15
N LEU A 189 9.30 9.40 4.78
CA LEU A 189 8.16 9.87 5.56
C LEU A 189 6.91 10.02 4.70
N TRP A 190 7.05 10.57 3.50
CA TRP A 190 5.97 10.67 2.53
C TRP A 190 5.35 9.31 2.21
N THR A 191 6.15 8.33 1.78
CA THR A 191 5.65 7.00 1.41
C THR A 191 4.99 6.29 2.60
N LEU A 192 5.48 6.47 3.82
CA LEU A 192 4.85 5.93 5.04
C LEU A 192 3.47 6.55 5.29
N LYS A 193 3.34 7.87 5.14
CA LYS A 193 2.07 8.58 5.33
C LYS A 193 1.04 8.22 4.25
N GLU A 194 1.48 8.09 3.00
CA GLU A 194 0.64 7.61 1.90
C GLU A 194 0.18 6.17 2.15
N ALA A 195 1.07 5.26 2.51
CA ALA A 195 0.71 3.88 2.82
C ALA A 195 -0.31 3.83 3.98
N TYR A 196 -0.10 4.60 5.03
CA TYR A 196 -1.02 4.68 6.16
C TYR A 196 -2.40 5.22 5.79
N THR A 197 -2.47 6.32 5.03
CA THR A 197 -3.75 6.90 4.60
C THR A 197 -4.51 6.02 3.61
N LYS A 198 -3.79 5.27 2.76
CA LYS A 198 -4.36 4.22 1.91
C LYS A 198 -4.98 3.10 2.76
N ALA A 199 -4.28 2.64 3.79
CA ALA A 199 -4.80 1.62 4.71
C ALA A 199 -6.06 2.10 5.45
N LEU A 200 -6.13 3.38 5.82
CA LEU A 200 -7.31 3.97 6.44
C LEU A 200 -8.49 4.16 5.47
N GLY A 201 -8.29 3.97 4.17
CA GLY A 201 -9.31 4.22 3.15
C GLY A 201 -9.71 5.69 3.04
N GLN A 202 -8.88 6.61 3.57
CA GLN A 202 -9.19 8.04 3.61
C GLN A 202 -8.58 8.82 2.44
N GLY A 203 -7.61 8.21 1.74
CA GLY A 203 -6.86 8.89 0.69
C GLY A 203 -6.25 10.21 1.20
N MET A 204 -6.10 11.18 0.32
CA MET A 204 -5.57 12.52 0.68
C MET A 204 -6.54 13.41 1.49
N ARG A 205 -7.70 12.89 1.90
CA ARG A 205 -8.66 13.65 2.73
C ARG A 205 -8.14 13.91 4.14
N ARG A 206 -7.26 13.06 4.64
CA ARG A 206 -6.58 13.30 5.91
C ARG A 206 -5.30 14.08 5.63
N GLY A 207 -5.18 15.27 6.20
CA GLY A 207 -3.94 16.05 6.08
C GLY A 207 -2.77 15.28 6.68
N PHE A 208 -1.71 15.05 5.93
CA PHE A 208 -0.53 14.32 6.40
C PHE A 208 0.12 14.97 7.61
N ALA A 209 0.05 16.30 7.71
CA ALA A 209 0.56 17.05 8.85
C ALA A 209 -0.14 16.74 10.19
N THR A 210 -1.29 16.03 10.16
CA THR A 210 -2.00 15.61 11.38
C THR A 210 -1.58 14.22 11.87
N VAL A 211 -0.75 13.49 11.12
CA VAL A 211 -0.26 12.15 11.45
C VAL A 211 1.24 12.22 11.66
N GLY A 212 1.66 12.06 12.90
CA GLY A 212 3.09 12.04 13.26
C GLY A 212 3.67 10.63 13.24
N PHE A 213 4.89 10.53 12.74
CA PHE A 213 5.73 9.34 12.83
C PHE A 213 6.96 9.61 13.70
N ARG A 214 7.42 8.59 14.39
CA ARG A 214 8.72 8.55 15.06
C ARG A 214 9.42 7.24 14.74
N TRP A 215 10.71 7.19 14.95
CA TRP A 215 11.49 5.95 14.84
C TRP A 215 11.77 5.44 16.24
N ASP A 216 11.46 4.16 16.47
CA ASP A 216 11.77 3.49 17.73
C ASP A 216 13.28 3.19 17.87
N GLY A 217 13.66 2.57 18.99
CA GLY A 217 15.06 2.23 19.29
C GLY A 217 15.70 1.28 18.26
N ASP A 218 14.89 0.53 17.51
CA ASP A 218 15.33 -0.39 16.45
C ASP A 218 15.30 0.29 15.05
N GLY A 219 15.01 1.59 14.98
CA GLY A 219 14.93 2.35 13.72
C GLY A 219 13.68 2.05 12.89
N ARG A 220 12.64 1.42 13.49
CA ARG A 220 11.37 1.16 12.84
C ARG A 220 10.45 2.38 12.95
N ALA A 221 9.68 2.63 11.89
CA ALA A 221 8.67 3.67 11.93
C ALA A 221 7.50 3.22 12.81
N VAL A 222 7.05 4.10 13.69
CA VAL A 222 5.85 3.94 14.51
C VAL A 222 5.09 5.25 14.54
N LEU A 223 3.78 5.21 14.81
CA LEU A 223 3.03 6.44 15.01
C LEU A 223 3.55 7.20 16.25
N ALA A 224 3.56 8.52 16.19
CA ALA A 224 3.95 9.36 17.30
C ALA A 224 2.94 9.32 18.47
N ASP A 225 1.69 8.94 18.16
CA ASP A 225 0.65 8.67 19.15
C ASP A 225 0.92 7.33 19.86
N ASP A 226 0.97 7.34 21.18
CA ASP A 226 1.20 6.14 22.00
C ASP A 226 -0.10 5.42 22.42
N SER A 227 -1.24 5.77 21.80
CA SER A 227 -2.52 5.11 22.07
C SER A 227 -2.49 3.60 21.73
N PRO A 228 -3.34 2.78 22.38
CA PRO A 228 -3.47 1.38 22.02
C PRO A 228 -3.83 1.17 20.55
N ALA A 229 -4.63 2.07 19.97
CA ALA A 229 -5.02 2.04 18.56
C ALA A 229 -3.83 2.29 17.64
N ALA A 230 -2.91 3.19 18.02
CA ALA A 230 -1.68 3.44 17.26
C ALA A 230 -0.70 2.25 17.31
N ARG A 231 -0.64 1.56 18.44
CA ARG A 231 0.23 0.38 18.62
C ARG A 231 -0.24 -0.86 17.85
N ALA A 232 -1.48 -0.87 17.37
CA ALA A 232 -2.00 -1.92 16.50
C ALA A 232 -1.46 -1.81 15.06
N TRP A 233 -0.79 -0.70 14.71
CA TRP A 233 -0.20 -0.50 13.40
C TRP A 233 1.25 -0.93 13.36
N SER A 234 1.63 -1.54 12.26
CA SER A 234 3.00 -1.86 11.90
C SER A 234 3.37 -1.23 10.57
N PHE A 235 4.62 -0.80 10.45
CA PHE A 235 5.13 -0.10 9.29
C PHE A 235 6.45 -0.72 8.85
N THR A 236 6.59 -0.90 7.55
CA THR A 236 7.87 -1.30 6.95
C THR A 236 8.21 -0.37 5.80
N THR A 237 9.48 -0.25 5.53
CA THR A 237 9.99 0.44 4.34
C THR A 237 11.17 -0.34 3.83
N CYS A 238 11.18 -0.68 2.56
CA CYS A 238 12.26 -1.40 1.91
C CYS A 238 12.61 -0.78 0.56
N LEU A 239 13.79 -1.10 0.08
CA LEU A 239 14.23 -0.76 -1.26
C LEU A 239 13.97 -1.96 -2.17
N VAL A 240 13.20 -1.73 -3.23
CA VAL A 240 12.87 -2.73 -4.24
C VAL A 240 13.63 -2.40 -5.52
N ARG A 241 14.31 -3.41 -6.10
CA ARG A 241 15.12 -3.29 -7.33
C ARG A 241 16.18 -2.18 -7.25
N ASP A 242 16.70 -1.89 -6.06
CA ASP A 242 17.66 -0.81 -5.78
C ASP A 242 17.25 0.58 -6.31
N ARG A 243 15.98 0.75 -6.63
CA ARG A 243 15.46 1.94 -7.30
C ARG A 243 14.19 2.51 -6.66
N TYR A 244 13.39 1.69 -6.01
CA TYR A 244 12.09 2.10 -5.52
C TYR A 244 11.98 1.93 -4.02
N LEU A 245 11.62 3.00 -3.34
CA LEU A 245 11.28 2.96 -1.93
C LEU A 245 9.81 2.52 -1.81
N VAL A 246 9.58 1.39 -1.16
CA VAL A 246 8.25 0.83 -0.93
C VAL A 246 7.96 0.85 0.56
N SER A 247 6.86 1.48 0.95
CA SER A 247 6.36 1.50 2.32
C SER A 247 5.05 0.73 2.44
N GLU A 248 4.92 -0.02 3.52
CA GLU A 248 3.71 -0.74 3.91
C GLU A 248 3.23 -0.23 5.27
N ALA A 249 1.92 -0.08 5.41
CA ALA A 249 1.23 0.12 6.66
C ALA A 249 0.19 -0.99 6.83
N CYS A 250 0.19 -1.70 7.96
CA CYS A 250 -0.77 -2.75 8.23
C CYS A 250 -1.28 -2.65 9.66
N ARG A 251 -2.59 -2.80 9.85
CA ARG A 251 -3.22 -2.91 11.16
C ARG A 251 -3.47 -4.38 11.48
N ASP A 252 -2.98 -4.81 12.62
CA ASP A 252 -3.21 -6.16 13.14
C ASP A 252 -4.41 -6.17 14.09
N THR A 253 -5.58 -6.52 13.55
CA THR A 253 -6.83 -6.59 14.35
C THR A 253 -6.86 -7.81 15.28
N ALA A 254 -6.07 -8.86 15.02
CA ALA A 254 -5.98 -10.02 15.90
C ALA A 254 -5.29 -9.66 17.23
N ARG A 255 -4.37 -8.69 17.22
CA ARG A 255 -3.77 -8.16 18.46
C ARG A 255 -4.74 -7.32 19.27
N ASP A 256 -5.69 -6.64 18.63
CA ASP A 256 -6.74 -5.86 19.31
C ASP A 256 -7.70 -6.80 20.05
N THR A 257 -8.20 -7.86 19.39
CA THR A 257 -9.12 -8.83 19.99
C THR A 257 -8.51 -9.67 21.11
N ALA A 258 -7.26 -10.07 21.00
CA ALA A 258 -6.56 -10.83 22.06
C ALA A 258 -6.37 -9.99 23.34
N ARG A 259 -6.22 -8.66 23.22
CA ARG A 259 -6.12 -7.74 24.36
C ARG A 259 -7.47 -7.40 24.98
N ASP A 260 -8.52 -7.25 24.18
CA ASP A 260 -9.88 -7.01 24.68
C ASP A 260 -10.41 -8.25 25.40
N THR A 261 -10.12 -9.46 24.93
CA THR A 261 -10.44 -10.70 25.66
C THR A 261 -9.62 -10.87 26.93
N ALA A 262 -8.42 -10.37 26.99
CA ALA A 262 -7.63 -10.37 28.22
C ALA A 262 -8.11 -9.33 29.24
N ARG A 263 -8.76 -8.25 28.81
CA ARG A 263 -9.40 -7.24 29.67
C ARG A 263 -10.85 -7.51 30.01
N GLY A 264 -11.56 -8.26 29.19
CA GLY A 264 -13.00 -8.57 29.29
C GLY A 264 -13.26 -10.06 29.46
N ARG A 265 -12.91 -10.65 30.62
CA ARG A 265 -13.62 -11.85 31.07
C ARG A 265 -14.99 -11.42 31.57
N GLY A 266 -15.95 -11.35 30.66
CA GLY A 266 -17.38 -11.16 30.97
C GLY A 266 -18.16 -10.52 29.85
N GLN A 267 -18.91 -11.38 29.15
CA GLN A 267 -20.12 -11.14 28.32
C GLN A 267 -19.92 -11.20 26.79
N GLY A 268 -20.48 -12.28 26.22
CA GLY A 268 -21.28 -12.24 24.98
C GLY A 268 -20.52 -12.16 23.66
N THR A 269 -19.94 -13.27 23.23
CA THR A 269 -19.42 -13.46 21.86
C THR A 269 -20.51 -14.00 20.95
N GLY A 270 -20.79 -13.36 19.83
CA GLY A 270 -21.59 -14.02 18.78
C GLY A 270 -22.13 -13.19 17.62
N HIS A 271 -21.90 -11.86 17.52
CA HIS A 271 -22.64 -11.10 16.50
C HIS A 271 -21.89 -9.99 15.75
N VAL A 272 -20.58 -9.89 15.87
CA VAL A 272 -19.84 -8.71 15.35
C VAL A 272 -19.30 -8.90 13.93
N ALA A 273 -18.98 -10.12 13.53
CA ALA A 273 -18.36 -10.37 12.20
C ALA A 273 -19.35 -10.18 11.02
N GLY A 274 -20.60 -10.58 11.18
CA GLY A 274 -21.61 -10.47 10.11
C GLY A 274 -22.06 -9.04 9.82
N GLN A 275 -22.02 -8.14 10.82
CA GLN A 275 -22.41 -6.73 10.63
C GLN A 275 -21.33 -5.90 9.94
N ALA A 276 -20.05 -6.22 10.15
CA ALA A 276 -18.96 -5.53 9.48
C ALA A 276 -18.91 -5.85 7.97
N ALA A 277 -19.19 -7.08 7.57
CA ALA A 277 -19.24 -7.51 6.18
C ALA A 277 -20.36 -6.79 5.39
N GLY A 278 -21.57 -6.72 5.93
CA GLY A 278 -22.70 -6.02 5.30
C GLY A 278 -22.47 -4.51 5.13
N GLN A 279 -21.79 -3.87 6.08
CA GLN A 279 -21.47 -2.44 6.00
C GLN A 279 -20.41 -2.10 4.96
N VAL A 280 -19.54 -3.05 4.59
CA VAL A 280 -18.54 -2.86 3.53
C VAL A 280 -19.21 -2.93 2.17
N GLU A 281 -20.09 -3.90 1.93
CA GLU A 281 -20.80 -4.09 0.65
C GLU A 281 -21.65 -2.86 0.28
N ASP A 282 -22.36 -2.26 1.23
CA ASP A 282 -23.18 -1.06 1.00
C ASP A 282 -22.36 0.19 0.62
N ARG A 283 -21.04 0.19 0.88
CA ARG A 283 -20.15 1.31 0.59
C ARG A 283 -19.36 1.14 -0.70
N LEU A 284 -19.43 -0.02 -1.34
CA LEU A 284 -18.67 -0.30 -2.55
C LEU A 284 -19.18 0.52 -3.74
N ARG A 285 -18.24 1.08 -4.48
CA ARG A 285 -18.47 1.85 -5.71
C ARG A 285 -17.71 1.22 -6.87
N ASP A 286 -18.22 1.41 -8.06
CA ASP A 286 -17.57 0.97 -9.29
C ASP A 286 -16.43 1.91 -9.71
N ASP A 287 -16.48 3.16 -9.25
CA ASP A 287 -15.46 4.19 -9.48
C ASP A 287 -14.86 4.63 -8.13
N PRO A 288 -13.52 4.62 -7.97
CA PRO A 288 -12.87 5.15 -6.77
C PRO A 288 -13.08 6.68 -6.59
N GLY A 289 -13.78 7.32 -7.50
CA GLY A 289 -13.85 8.78 -7.60
C GLY A 289 -12.57 9.37 -8.21
N PRO A 290 -12.40 10.67 -8.20
CA PRO A 290 -11.14 11.26 -8.61
C PRO A 290 -10.06 10.72 -7.67
N LEU A 291 -9.35 9.67 -8.12
CA LEU A 291 -8.09 9.32 -7.52
C LEU A 291 -7.25 10.59 -7.64
N ALA A 292 -7.00 11.21 -6.52
CA ALA A 292 -5.82 12.03 -6.45
C ALA A 292 -4.70 11.19 -7.07
N ALA A 293 -4.15 11.68 -8.16
CA ALA A 293 -3.02 11.03 -8.80
C ALA A 293 -2.08 10.66 -7.68
N THR A 294 -1.82 9.35 -7.55
CA THR A 294 -0.88 8.84 -6.57
C THR A 294 0.40 9.59 -6.83
N GLY A 295 0.74 10.50 -5.97
CA GLY A 295 1.95 11.20 -6.15
C GLY A 295 1.82 12.71 -5.89
N LEU A 296 2.86 13.20 -5.34
CA LEU A 296 3.28 14.60 -5.36
C LEU A 296 2.94 15.24 -6.71
N PRO A 297 2.51 16.49 -6.74
CA PRO A 297 2.36 17.21 -8.00
C PRO A 297 3.63 17.05 -8.84
N PRO A 298 3.51 17.02 -10.18
CA PRO A 298 4.68 16.89 -11.05
C PRO A 298 5.72 17.93 -10.61
N ALA A 299 6.98 17.49 -10.52
CA ALA A 299 8.08 18.36 -10.15
C ALA A 299 7.96 19.66 -10.97
N GLN A 300 7.77 20.78 -10.30
CA GLN A 300 7.85 22.07 -10.96
C GLN A 300 9.26 22.18 -11.51
N THR A 301 9.39 22.11 -12.82
CA THR A 301 10.64 22.38 -13.51
C THR A 301 10.97 23.82 -13.21
N VAL A 302 11.91 24.04 -12.30
CA VAL A 302 12.53 25.36 -12.13
C VAL A 302 13.25 25.65 -13.44
N ARG A 303 12.65 26.51 -14.27
CA ARG A 303 13.35 27.09 -15.41
C ARG A 303 14.44 27.99 -14.84
N SER A 304 15.68 27.63 -15.09
CA SER A 304 16.87 28.48 -14.92
C SER A 304 16.79 29.68 -15.83
#